data_69a0c8193d7089d9e54d5d4960c5c0b1
#
_entry.id   69a0c8193d7089d9e54d5d4960c5c0b1
#
_cell.length_a   1.000
_cell.length_b   1.000
_cell.length_c   1.000
_cell.angle_alpha   90.00
_cell.angle_beta   90.00
_cell.angle_gamma   90.00
#
_symmetry.space_group_name_H-M   'P 1'
#
loop_
_entity.id
_entity.type
_entity.pdbx_description
1 polymer ?
#
loop_
_entity_poly.entity_id
_entity_poly.type
_entity_poly.pdbx_seq_one_letter_code
_entity_poly.pdbx_strand_id
1 'polypeptide(L)'
;MLKKKLQNIPLGVKAAVVYTMASVFSRGLSMITVPIFTRIMSTSEIGMVNLYNSWYSLLNVIATLSLTSGGFQAAMKDFEGERDQYQSSVLTLTSMMAIALGCIYFFIPNIWNRITGLPSVLMVLMLVVFFFGPAQDFWLLRQRYEYKYKLAGALTMGSALVSTILSVIVVLNLNKVDSDQIVVGRLYATNIVSIVISAILWIKLYVKGKTIVNIKYWTYSLKLSVPLIGYAFAAQILSVSDRMMISKMVGNDAVGIYSTLYTVSSISLLVWTAINSSFIPYLYQNIEKKDNRIKELSLALMGSYAIIAVMLTFLAPEIVKILATKEYYEAIYIMPPIAAGVFLTSVSNMYSNLLIYHKKTNYIMYSSVIAAIVNLILNYICINAFGYMAAAYTTLIAYIVLTGTQAMFARKICFKETGKKSVYNDNAVFVMAILTIIAALFGLVLYRYTWLRYIIVCSGMIAGIKIAFMTLKRIKNN
;
A
#
# COMPACT_ATOMS: atom_id res chain seq x y z
N MET A 1 -35.00 -6.34 -15.30
CA MET A 1 -35.02 -6.07 -13.84
C MET A 1 -33.70 -5.56 -13.28
N LEU A 2 -32.54 -6.12 -13.62
CA LEU A 2 -31.22 -5.66 -13.14
C LEU A 2 -30.90 -4.20 -13.48
N LYS A 3 -31.17 -3.71 -14.71
CA LYS A 3 -30.94 -2.30 -15.10
C LYS A 3 -31.73 -1.29 -14.25
N LYS A 4 -33.00 -1.57 -13.89
CA LYS A 4 -33.81 -0.71 -13.02
C LYS A 4 -33.30 -0.71 -11.55
N LYS A 5 -32.84 -1.85 -11.01
CA LYS A 5 -32.25 -1.89 -9.67
C LYS A 5 -30.92 -1.12 -9.58
N LEU A 6 -30.10 -1.15 -10.64
CA LEU A 6 -28.85 -0.40 -10.73
C LEU A 6 -29.07 1.13 -10.84
N GLN A 7 -30.20 1.58 -11.39
CA GLN A 7 -30.53 3.02 -11.48
C GLN A 7 -30.80 3.64 -10.10
N ASN A 8 -31.37 2.88 -9.17
CA ASN A 8 -31.77 3.38 -7.83
C ASN A 8 -30.65 3.38 -6.78
N ILE A 9 -29.44 2.93 -7.14
CA ILE A 9 -28.29 2.97 -6.23
C ILE A 9 -27.78 4.41 -6.10
N PRO A 10 -27.54 4.94 -4.88
CA PRO A 10 -26.98 6.27 -4.68
C PRO A 10 -25.66 6.47 -5.43
N LEU A 11 -25.44 7.68 -5.98
CA LEU A 11 -24.27 7.99 -6.82
C LEU A 11 -22.95 7.70 -6.10
N GLY A 12 -22.88 8.00 -4.80
CA GLY A 12 -21.71 7.73 -3.98
C GLY A 12 -21.36 6.25 -3.88
N VAL A 13 -22.39 5.37 -3.79
CA VAL A 13 -22.17 3.92 -3.75
C VAL A 13 -21.68 3.41 -5.11
N LYS A 14 -22.25 3.90 -6.23
CA LYS A 14 -21.75 3.56 -7.57
C LYS A 14 -20.29 3.97 -7.75
N ALA A 15 -19.94 5.16 -7.32
CA ALA A 15 -18.58 5.67 -7.37
C ALA A 15 -17.62 4.82 -6.52
N ALA A 16 -17.99 4.50 -5.29
CA ALA A 16 -17.19 3.66 -4.40
C ALA A 16 -16.93 2.27 -5.00
N VAL A 17 -17.96 1.63 -5.56
CA VAL A 17 -17.82 0.32 -6.24
C VAL A 17 -16.85 0.40 -7.40
N VAL A 18 -16.99 1.39 -8.30
CA VAL A 18 -16.10 1.52 -9.48
C VAL A 18 -14.66 1.80 -9.07
N TYR A 19 -14.42 2.67 -8.08
CA TYR A 19 -13.05 2.93 -7.59
C TYR A 19 -12.43 1.71 -6.89
N THR A 20 -13.22 0.97 -6.13
CA THR A 20 -12.77 -0.29 -5.54
C THR A 20 -12.43 -1.32 -6.63
N MET A 21 -13.31 -1.48 -7.62
CA MET A 21 -13.04 -2.38 -8.76
C MET A 21 -11.79 -1.97 -9.53
N ALA A 22 -11.59 -0.67 -9.79
CA ALA A 22 -10.39 -0.18 -10.47
C ALA A 22 -9.12 -0.47 -9.65
N SER A 23 -9.16 -0.29 -8.34
CA SER A 23 -8.04 -0.60 -7.45
C SER A 23 -7.75 -2.10 -7.39
N VAL A 24 -8.77 -2.93 -7.27
CA VAL A 24 -8.65 -4.40 -7.28
C VAL A 24 -8.12 -4.89 -8.63
N PHE A 25 -8.63 -4.33 -9.74
CA PHE A 25 -8.17 -4.66 -11.08
C PHE A 25 -6.68 -4.33 -11.26
N SER A 26 -6.25 -3.11 -10.91
CA SER A 26 -4.85 -2.69 -11.05
C SER A 26 -3.90 -3.55 -10.22
N ARG A 27 -4.28 -3.88 -8.97
CA ARG A 27 -3.49 -4.77 -8.10
C ARG A 27 -3.52 -6.23 -8.57
N GLY A 28 -4.67 -6.71 -9.02
CA GLY A 28 -4.80 -8.04 -9.62
C GLY A 28 -3.95 -8.19 -10.88
N LEU A 29 -3.91 -7.15 -11.72
CA LEU A 29 -3.07 -7.11 -12.91
C LEU A 29 -1.59 -7.18 -12.55
N SER A 30 -1.14 -6.43 -11.55
CA SER A 30 0.24 -6.50 -11.04
C SER A 30 0.59 -7.92 -10.58
N MET A 31 -0.35 -8.64 -10.01
CA MET A 31 -0.15 -10.01 -9.55
C MET A 31 -0.09 -11.00 -10.71
N ILE A 32 -0.96 -10.85 -11.73
CA ILE A 32 -0.93 -11.68 -12.95
C ILE A 32 0.38 -11.51 -13.72
N THR A 33 1.02 -10.35 -13.60
CA THR A 33 2.31 -10.09 -14.26
C THR A 33 3.51 -10.67 -13.53
N VAL A 34 3.38 -11.04 -12.26
CA VAL A 34 4.49 -11.69 -11.50
C VAL A 34 4.98 -12.93 -12.23
N PRO A 35 4.15 -13.95 -12.58
CA PRO A 35 4.62 -15.13 -13.27
C PRO A 35 5.18 -14.86 -14.68
N ILE A 36 4.78 -13.77 -15.32
CA ILE A 36 5.33 -13.38 -16.61
C ILE A 36 6.76 -12.86 -16.40
N PHE A 37 6.93 -11.86 -15.55
CA PHE A 37 8.23 -11.22 -15.35
C PHE A 37 9.25 -12.14 -14.69
N THR A 38 8.86 -13.02 -13.77
CA THR A 38 9.78 -13.99 -13.16
C THR A 38 10.31 -15.04 -14.15
N ARG A 39 9.66 -15.21 -15.31
CA ARG A 39 10.12 -16.11 -16.36
C ARG A 39 10.93 -15.44 -17.47
N ILE A 40 10.78 -14.12 -17.65
CA ILE A 40 11.43 -13.38 -18.74
C ILE A 40 12.50 -12.40 -18.25
N MET A 41 12.65 -12.22 -16.94
CA MET A 41 13.65 -11.37 -16.32
C MET A 41 14.39 -12.14 -15.23
N SER A 42 15.67 -11.82 -15.01
CA SER A 42 16.46 -12.33 -13.91
C SER A 42 16.02 -11.77 -12.55
N THR A 43 16.41 -12.41 -11.47
CA THR A 43 16.18 -11.96 -10.09
C THR A 43 16.78 -10.58 -9.84
N SER A 44 17.98 -10.32 -10.39
CA SER A 44 18.66 -9.02 -10.28
C SER A 44 17.89 -7.90 -10.99
N GLU A 45 17.40 -8.13 -12.20
CA GLU A 45 16.59 -7.16 -12.96
C GLU A 45 15.27 -6.83 -12.24
N ILE A 46 14.59 -7.85 -11.71
CA ILE A 46 13.39 -7.66 -10.88
C ILE A 46 13.74 -6.91 -9.61
N GLY A 47 14.90 -7.20 -9.01
CA GLY A 47 15.43 -6.50 -7.84
C GLY A 47 15.64 -5.02 -8.09
N MET A 48 16.28 -4.67 -9.20
CA MET A 48 16.50 -3.26 -9.59
C MET A 48 15.18 -2.51 -9.82
N VAL A 49 14.19 -3.13 -10.45
CA VAL A 49 12.85 -2.55 -10.62
C VAL A 49 12.19 -2.30 -9.26
N ASN A 50 12.29 -3.23 -8.32
CA ASN A 50 11.72 -3.07 -6.98
C ASN A 50 12.49 -2.04 -6.14
N LEU A 51 13.81 -1.93 -6.32
CA LEU A 51 14.63 -0.89 -5.70
C LEU A 51 14.21 0.50 -6.20
N TYR A 52 14.02 0.67 -7.53
CA TYR A 52 13.48 1.90 -8.11
C TYR A 52 12.12 2.26 -7.50
N ASN A 53 11.19 1.32 -7.42
CA ASN A 53 9.86 1.54 -6.85
C ASN A 53 9.92 1.90 -5.35
N SER A 54 10.89 1.35 -4.62
CA SER A 54 11.11 1.66 -3.19
C SER A 54 11.59 3.10 -3.01
N TRP A 55 12.58 3.54 -3.78
CA TRP A 55 13.05 4.92 -3.79
C TRP A 55 11.99 5.89 -4.29
N TYR A 56 11.28 5.52 -5.35
CA TYR A 56 10.15 6.31 -5.85
C TYR A 56 9.10 6.53 -4.75
N SER A 57 8.69 5.49 -4.06
CA SER A 57 7.66 5.58 -3.01
C SER A 57 8.10 6.46 -1.84
N LEU A 58 9.37 6.37 -1.43
CA LEU A 58 9.91 7.18 -0.36
C LEU A 58 10.05 8.66 -0.75
N LEU A 59 10.65 8.94 -1.90
CA LEU A 59 10.89 10.30 -2.37
C LEU A 59 9.62 10.99 -2.84
N ASN A 60 8.60 10.24 -3.29
CA ASN A 60 7.30 10.78 -3.69
C ASN A 60 6.59 11.50 -2.54
N VAL A 61 6.78 11.06 -1.30
CA VAL A 61 6.23 11.74 -0.11
C VAL A 61 6.74 13.19 -0.03
N ILE A 62 8.03 13.38 -0.32
CA ILE A 62 8.69 14.69 -0.34
C ILE A 62 8.29 15.47 -1.60
N ALA A 63 8.37 14.83 -2.77
CA ALA A 63 8.08 15.47 -4.06
C ALA A 63 6.66 16.02 -4.15
N THR A 64 5.68 15.30 -3.56
CA THR A 64 4.27 15.72 -3.54
C THR A 64 3.88 16.50 -2.29
N LEU A 65 4.81 16.67 -1.31
CA LEU A 65 4.55 17.28 0.00
C LEU A 65 3.34 16.66 0.71
N SER A 66 3.04 15.41 0.42
CA SER A 66 1.84 14.68 0.91
C SER A 66 0.51 15.44 0.72
N LEU A 67 0.44 16.37 -0.25
CA LEU A 67 -0.74 17.21 -0.50
C LEU A 67 -1.99 16.39 -0.82
N THR A 68 -1.82 15.21 -1.42
CA THR A 68 -2.90 14.28 -1.76
C THR A 68 -3.51 13.57 -0.55
N SER A 69 -2.82 13.56 0.61
CA SER A 69 -3.17 12.73 1.77
C SER A 69 -4.25 13.30 2.70
N GLY A 70 -4.87 14.42 2.38
CA GLY A 70 -5.95 14.98 3.21
C GLY A 70 -6.27 16.44 2.92
N GLY A 71 -5.28 17.31 2.80
CA GLY A 71 -5.47 18.74 2.56
C GLY A 71 -6.23 19.04 1.27
N PHE A 72 -6.00 18.26 0.22
CA PHE A 72 -6.66 18.45 -1.07
C PHE A 72 -8.18 18.23 -1.03
N GLN A 73 -8.65 17.21 -0.31
CA GLN A 73 -10.10 16.93 -0.22
C GLN A 73 -10.84 18.01 0.58
N ALA A 74 -10.22 18.50 1.67
CA ALA A 74 -10.77 19.61 2.43
C ALA A 74 -10.84 20.88 1.57
N ALA A 75 -9.79 21.17 0.81
CA ALA A 75 -9.74 22.30 -0.09
C ALA A 75 -10.81 22.26 -1.20
N MET A 76 -11.18 21.06 -1.68
CA MET A 76 -12.26 20.92 -2.67
C MET A 76 -13.61 21.39 -2.13
N LYS A 77 -13.80 21.34 -0.81
CA LYS A 77 -14.98 21.89 -0.12
C LYS A 77 -14.82 23.39 0.13
N ASP A 78 -13.68 23.78 0.74
CA ASP A 78 -13.48 25.14 1.22
C ASP A 78 -13.29 26.17 0.09
N PHE A 79 -12.82 25.72 -1.09
CA PHE A 79 -12.65 26.53 -2.30
C PHE A 79 -13.58 26.10 -3.42
N GLU A 80 -14.87 25.87 -3.12
CA GLU A 80 -15.84 25.30 -4.08
C GLU A 80 -15.94 26.09 -5.39
N GLY A 81 -15.96 27.41 -5.36
CA GLY A 81 -16.00 28.30 -6.51
C GLY A 81 -14.64 28.49 -7.22
N GLU A 82 -13.53 28.12 -6.57
CA GLU A 82 -12.16 28.39 -7.00
C GLU A 82 -11.35 27.10 -7.24
N ARG A 83 -12.01 25.93 -7.39
CA ARG A 83 -11.35 24.62 -7.51
C ARG A 83 -10.31 24.52 -8.62
N ASP A 84 -10.59 25.13 -9.77
CA ASP A 84 -9.66 25.11 -10.91
C ASP A 84 -8.40 25.94 -10.62
N GLN A 85 -8.57 27.11 -9.99
CA GLN A 85 -7.48 28.00 -9.57
C GLN A 85 -6.63 27.36 -8.46
N TYR A 86 -7.30 26.75 -7.48
CA TYR A 86 -6.63 26.01 -6.41
C TYR A 86 -5.76 24.88 -6.97
N GLN A 87 -6.32 24.04 -7.86
CA GLN A 87 -5.58 22.92 -8.43
C GLN A 87 -4.35 23.35 -9.22
N SER A 88 -4.46 24.38 -10.09
CA SER A 88 -3.33 24.85 -10.87
C SER A 88 -2.24 25.45 -9.97
N SER A 89 -2.60 26.24 -8.96
CA SER A 89 -1.65 26.83 -8.04
C SER A 89 -0.92 25.79 -7.17
N VAL A 90 -1.63 24.79 -6.64
CA VAL A 90 -1.03 23.73 -5.84
C VAL A 90 -0.19 22.79 -6.71
N LEU A 91 -0.55 22.61 -7.98
CA LEU A 91 0.27 21.87 -8.94
C LEU A 91 1.60 22.57 -9.19
N THR A 92 1.64 23.92 -9.22
CA THR A 92 2.90 24.68 -9.28
C THR A 92 3.79 24.37 -8.09
N LEU A 93 3.23 24.31 -6.89
CA LEU A 93 4.00 24.00 -5.68
C LEU A 93 4.68 22.62 -5.76
N THR A 94 3.97 21.60 -6.24
CA THR A 94 4.58 20.26 -6.43
C THR A 94 5.59 20.25 -7.57
N SER A 95 5.32 20.96 -8.68
CA SER A 95 6.27 21.10 -9.79
C SER A 95 7.56 21.80 -9.36
N MET A 96 7.47 22.86 -8.54
CA MET A 96 8.64 23.52 -7.94
C MET A 96 9.44 22.58 -7.05
N MET A 97 8.76 21.74 -6.26
CA MET A 97 9.44 20.75 -5.41
C MET A 97 10.15 19.68 -6.25
N ALA A 98 9.54 19.22 -7.33
CA ALA A 98 10.19 18.30 -8.27
C ALA A 98 11.42 18.94 -8.94
N ILE A 99 11.34 20.21 -9.33
CA ILE A 99 12.48 20.97 -9.86
C ILE A 99 13.57 21.10 -8.80
N ALA A 100 13.24 21.43 -7.55
CA ALA A 100 14.21 21.55 -6.48
C ALA A 100 14.94 20.22 -6.23
N LEU A 101 14.22 19.09 -6.22
CA LEU A 101 14.83 17.75 -6.14
C LEU A 101 15.73 17.47 -7.37
N GLY A 102 15.30 17.90 -8.55
CA GLY A 102 16.10 17.83 -9.78
C GLY A 102 17.39 18.63 -9.68
N CYS A 103 17.32 19.87 -9.22
CA CYS A 103 18.51 20.70 -9.00
C CYS A 103 19.47 20.03 -8.00
N ILE A 104 18.96 19.55 -6.86
CA ILE A 104 19.78 18.82 -5.86
C ILE A 104 20.44 17.60 -6.51
N TYR A 105 19.71 16.83 -7.31
CA TYR A 105 20.26 15.68 -8.01
C TYR A 105 21.37 16.08 -8.98
N PHE A 106 21.14 17.08 -9.85
CA PHE A 106 22.11 17.48 -10.87
C PHE A 106 23.36 18.15 -10.32
N PHE A 107 23.30 18.72 -9.11
CA PHE A 107 24.52 19.22 -8.44
C PHE A 107 25.45 18.10 -7.96
N ILE A 108 24.90 16.95 -7.55
CA ILE A 108 25.70 15.86 -6.94
C ILE A 108 25.22 14.48 -7.42
N PRO A 109 25.15 14.20 -8.75
CA PRO A 109 24.53 12.98 -9.29
C PRO A 109 25.25 11.70 -8.80
N ASN A 110 26.57 11.72 -8.71
CA ASN A 110 27.35 10.56 -8.28
C ASN A 110 27.04 10.12 -6.83
N ILE A 111 26.80 11.08 -5.95
CA ILE A 111 26.43 10.78 -4.56
C ILE A 111 25.05 10.14 -4.51
N TRP A 112 24.07 10.71 -5.23
CA TRP A 112 22.75 10.16 -5.31
C TRP A 112 22.72 8.76 -5.92
N ASN A 113 23.40 8.55 -7.04
CA ASN A 113 23.49 7.24 -7.67
C ASN A 113 24.12 6.20 -6.73
N ARG A 114 25.17 6.60 -5.96
CA ARG A 114 25.78 5.74 -4.96
C ARG A 114 24.86 5.44 -3.76
N ILE A 115 24.08 6.44 -3.32
CA ILE A 115 23.12 6.26 -2.21
C ILE A 115 21.96 5.35 -2.63
N THR A 116 21.39 5.62 -3.80
CA THR A 116 20.20 4.91 -4.29
C THR A 116 20.51 3.55 -4.92
N GLY A 117 21.74 3.36 -5.41
CA GLY A 117 22.08 2.20 -6.23
C GLY A 117 21.44 2.22 -7.62
N LEU A 118 20.91 3.37 -8.06
CA LEU A 118 20.23 3.52 -9.34
C LEU A 118 21.10 4.28 -10.35
N PRO A 119 21.09 3.90 -11.64
CA PRO A 119 21.75 4.64 -12.70
C PRO A 119 21.04 5.97 -12.97
N SER A 120 21.76 6.94 -13.51
CA SER A 120 21.27 8.31 -13.78
C SER A 120 20.00 8.33 -14.64
N VAL A 121 19.90 7.42 -15.61
CA VAL A 121 18.73 7.31 -16.50
C VAL A 121 17.44 7.04 -15.70
N LEU A 122 17.50 6.19 -14.67
CA LEU A 122 16.36 5.90 -13.82
C LEU A 122 16.06 7.03 -12.83
N MET A 123 17.10 7.74 -12.37
CA MET A 123 16.90 8.93 -11.52
C MET A 123 16.20 10.04 -12.29
N VAL A 124 16.59 10.29 -13.54
CA VAL A 124 15.93 11.29 -14.42
C VAL A 124 14.49 10.88 -14.70
N LEU A 125 14.23 9.60 -15.00
CA LEU A 125 12.85 9.10 -15.17
C LEU A 125 12.00 9.39 -13.92
N MET A 126 12.55 9.14 -12.73
CA MET A 126 11.85 9.39 -11.47
C MET A 126 11.49 10.87 -11.28
N LEU A 127 12.43 11.78 -11.60
CA LEU A 127 12.21 13.23 -11.54
C LEU A 127 11.11 13.69 -12.52
N VAL A 128 11.08 13.13 -13.73
CA VAL A 128 10.02 13.41 -14.71
C VAL A 128 8.65 12.95 -14.19
N VAL A 129 8.59 11.78 -13.55
CA VAL A 129 7.36 11.28 -12.91
C VAL A 129 6.94 12.17 -11.74
N PHE A 130 7.86 12.66 -10.92
CA PHE A 130 7.56 13.61 -9.84
C PHE A 130 7.04 14.95 -10.36
N PHE A 131 7.50 15.40 -11.52
CA PHE A 131 7.06 16.66 -12.10
C PHE A 131 5.63 16.60 -12.66
N PHE A 132 5.31 15.57 -13.43
CA PHE A 132 4.00 15.44 -14.08
C PHE A 132 2.97 14.66 -13.25
N GLY A 133 3.38 13.65 -12.48
CA GLY A 133 2.50 12.71 -11.76
C GLY A 133 1.45 13.38 -10.88
N PRO A 134 1.77 14.42 -10.10
CA PRO A 134 0.79 15.09 -9.24
C PRO A 134 -0.44 15.63 -9.99
N ALA A 135 -0.31 15.95 -11.28
CA ALA A 135 -1.45 16.42 -12.09
C ALA A 135 -2.53 15.33 -12.23
N GLN A 136 -2.12 14.08 -12.45
CA GLN A 136 -3.04 12.94 -12.49
C GLN A 136 -3.67 12.66 -11.13
N ASP A 137 -2.89 12.72 -10.06
CA ASP A 137 -3.37 12.48 -8.70
C ASP A 137 -4.42 13.52 -8.28
N PHE A 138 -4.14 14.81 -8.48
CA PHE A 138 -5.09 15.89 -8.17
C PHE A 138 -6.34 15.79 -9.01
N TRP A 139 -6.20 15.46 -10.30
CA TRP A 139 -7.35 15.28 -11.17
C TRP A 139 -8.21 14.09 -10.70
N LEU A 140 -7.61 12.93 -10.38
CA LEU A 140 -8.33 11.75 -9.89
C LEU A 140 -9.02 12.02 -8.55
N LEU A 141 -8.36 12.71 -7.61
CA LEU A 141 -8.96 13.07 -6.32
C LEU A 141 -10.17 13.98 -6.50
N ARG A 142 -10.09 14.96 -7.43
CA ARG A 142 -11.23 15.81 -7.77
C ARG A 142 -12.38 15.00 -8.37
N GLN A 143 -12.09 14.09 -9.32
CA GLN A 143 -13.14 13.24 -9.90
C GLN A 143 -13.83 12.40 -8.80
N ARG A 144 -13.07 11.91 -7.80
CA ARG A 144 -13.63 11.19 -6.64
C ARG A 144 -14.52 12.10 -5.80
N TYR A 145 -14.09 13.30 -5.52
CA TYR A 145 -14.88 14.28 -4.76
C TYR A 145 -16.18 14.66 -5.46
N GLU A 146 -16.13 14.83 -6.79
CA GLU A 146 -17.28 15.18 -7.62
C GLU A 146 -18.13 13.96 -8.06
N TYR A 147 -17.81 12.75 -7.55
CA TYR A 147 -18.45 11.47 -7.95
C TYR A 147 -18.44 11.19 -9.46
N LYS A 148 -17.48 11.72 -10.19
CA LYS A 148 -17.28 11.49 -11.63
C LYS A 148 -16.48 10.22 -11.88
N TYR A 149 -17.03 9.08 -11.48
CA TYR A 149 -16.32 7.81 -11.40
C TYR A 149 -16.04 7.13 -12.73
N LYS A 150 -16.86 7.37 -13.77
CA LYS A 150 -16.76 6.62 -15.04
C LYS A 150 -15.42 6.87 -15.74
N LEU A 151 -15.08 8.14 -16.01
CA LEU A 151 -13.85 8.51 -16.68
C LEU A 151 -12.62 8.21 -15.82
N ALA A 152 -12.69 8.48 -14.51
CA ALA A 152 -11.60 8.21 -13.60
C ALA A 152 -11.32 6.70 -13.47
N GLY A 153 -12.37 5.88 -13.36
CA GLY A 153 -12.22 4.43 -13.36
C GLY A 153 -11.66 3.89 -14.67
N ALA A 154 -12.18 4.35 -15.80
CA ALA A 154 -11.68 3.97 -17.14
C ALA A 154 -10.21 4.36 -17.34
N LEU A 155 -9.82 5.57 -16.92
CA LEU A 155 -8.44 6.04 -17.02
C LEU A 155 -7.51 5.18 -16.13
N THR A 156 -7.90 4.91 -14.88
CA THR A 156 -7.09 4.10 -13.96
C THR A 156 -6.92 2.66 -14.47
N MET A 157 -8.00 2.02 -14.91
CA MET A 157 -7.94 0.64 -15.43
C MET A 157 -7.23 0.58 -16.78
N GLY A 158 -7.54 1.52 -17.69
CA GLY A 158 -6.95 1.59 -19.02
C GLY A 158 -5.45 1.86 -18.98
N SER A 159 -5.01 2.83 -18.17
CA SER A 159 -3.57 3.11 -18.01
C SER A 159 -2.83 1.92 -17.41
N ALA A 160 -3.37 1.25 -16.41
CA ALA A 160 -2.78 0.04 -15.82
C ALA A 160 -2.65 -1.09 -16.85
N LEU A 161 -3.68 -1.31 -17.67
CA LEU A 161 -3.66 -2.34 -18.71
C LEU A 161 -2.63 -2.02 -19.80
N VAL A 162 -2.67 -0.80 -20.34
CA VAL A 162 -1.76 -0.39 -21.44
C VAL A 162 -0.31 -0.39 -20.96
N SER A 163 0.00 0.15 -19.79
CA SER A 163 1.36 0.15 -19.24
C SER A 163 1.87 -1.27 -18.98
N THR A 164 1.00 -2.17 -18.52
CA THR A 164 1.35 -3.58 -18.33
C THR A 164 1.66 -4.28 -19.65
N ILE A 165 0.78 -4.17 -20.65
CA ILE A 165 0.99 -4.77 -21.97
C ILE A 165 2.27 -4.22 -22.60
N LEU A 166 2.45 -2.89 -22.57
CA LEU A 166 3.62 -2.24 -23.12
C LEU A 166 4.91 -2.72 -22.44
N SER A 167 4.91 -2.83 -21.12
CA SER A 167 6.09 -3.30 -20.37
C SER A 167 6.45 -4.76 -20.70
N VAL A 168 5.45 -5.64 -20.87
CA VAL A 168 5.69 -7.03 -21.31
C VAL A 168 6.27 -7.08 -22.73
N ILE A 169 5.68 -6.33 -23.66
CA ILE A 169 6.16 -6.28 -25.05
C ILE A 169 7.61 -5.78 -25.12
N VAL A 170 7.92 -4.70 -24.39
CA VAL A 170 9.27 -4.12 -24.39
C VAL A 170 10.28 -5.10 -23.80
N VAL A 171 9.98 -5.76 -22.68
CA VAL A 171 10.88 -6.74 -22.07
C VAL A 171 11.10 -7.94 -23.00
N LEU A 172 10.05 -8.47 -23.65
CA LEU A 172 10.19 -9.59 -24.60
C LEU A 172 11.07 -9.23 -25.80
N ASN A 173 10.97 -8.00 -26.31
CA ASN A 173 11.80 -7.53 -27.42
C ASN A 173 13.26 -7.29 -27.02
N LEU A 174 13.49 -6.85 -25.78
CA LEU A 174 14.83 -6.58 -25.25
C LEU A 174 15.53 -7.83 -24.67
N ASN A 175 14.84 -8.95 -24.51
CA ASN A 175 15.36 -10.16 -23.84
C ASN A 175 16.62 -10.78 -24.51
N LYS A 176 17.07 -10.23 -25.64
CA LYS A 176 18.33 -10.59 -26.33
C LYS A 176 19.43 -9.54 -26.17
N VAL A 177 19.19 -8.50 -25.39
CA VAL A 177 20.05 -7.34 -25.21
C VAL A 177 20.54 -7.31 -23.77
N ASP A 178 21.41 -6.36 -23.47
CA ASP A 178 22.05 -6.17 -22.17
C ASP A 178 21.04 -6.00 -21.01
N SER A 179 21.35 -6.61 -19.85
CA SER A 179 20.51 -6.64 -18.64
C SER A 179 20.06 -5.25 -18.19
N ASP A 180 20.94 -4.25 -18.26
CA ASP A 180 20.62 -2.89 -17.86
C ASP A 180 19.53 -2.27 -18.76
N GLN A 181 19.53 -2.60 -20.04
CA GLN A 181 18.53 -2.11 -21.00
C GLN A 181 17.15 -2.72 -20.75
N ILE A 182 17.07 -3.96 -20.26
CA ILE A 182 15.80 -4.61 -19.90
C ILE A 182 15.12 -3.87 -18.75
N VAL A 183 15.88 -3.55 -17.69
CA VAL A 183 15.36 -2.81 -16.53
C VAL A 183 14.88 -1.42 -16.92
N VAL A 184 15.72 -0.69 -17.66
CA VAL A 184 15.41 0.66 -18.16
C VAL A 184 14.16 0.59 -19.05
N GLY A 185 14.14 -0.29 -20.04
CA GLY A 185 13.02 -0.46 -20.97
C GLY A 185 11.71 -0.78 -20.25
N ARG A 186 11.73 -1.70 -19.28
CA ARG A 186 10.57 -2.04 -18.45
C ARG A 186 10.04 -0.83 -17.69
N LEU A 187 10.91 -0.08 -17.00
CA LEU A 187 10.51 1.07 -16.21
C LEU A 187 10.01 2.23 -17.08
N TYR A 188 10.64 2.48 -18.24
CA TYR A 188 10.13 3.45 -19.20
C TYR A 188 8.76 3.04 -19.74
N ALA A 189 8.60 1.79 -20.17
CA ALA A 189 7.33 1.29 -20.68
C ALA A 189 6.20 1.37 -19.65
N THR A 190 6.52 1.10 -18.38
CA THR A 190 5.53 1.21 -17.28
C THR A 190 5.14 2.66 -17.02
N ASN A 191 6.10 3.60 -17.05
CA ASN A 191 5.86 4.99 -16.66
C ASN A 191 5.41 5.89 -17.81
N ILE A 192 5.79 5.61 -19.07
CA ILE A 192 5.50 6.50 -20.21
C ILE A 192 4.00 6.78 -20.38
N VAL A 193 3.15 5.77 -20.18
CA VAL A 193 1.70 5.91 -20.27
C VAL A 193 1.18 6.90 -19.21
N SER A 194 1.66 6.75 -17.97
CA SER A 194 1.32 7.64 -16.88
C SER A 194 1.87 9.06 -17.12
N ILE A 195 3.10 9.20 -17.60
CA ILE A 195 3.74 10.48 -17.91
C ILE A 195 2.94 11.22 -18.99
N VAL A 196 2.56 10.54 -20.08
CA VAL A 196 1.78 11.17 -21.18
C VAL A 196 0.42 11.63 -20.67
N ILE A 197 -0.30 10.79 -19.94
CA ILE A 197 -1.60 11.16 -19.37
C ILE A 197 -1.44 12.32 -18.40
N SER A 198 -0.45 12.25 -17.51
CA SER A 198 -0.18 13.29 -16.52
C SER A 198 0.22 14.60 -17.16
N ALA A 199 1.01 14.59 -18.24
CA ALA A 199 1.39 15.79 -18.97
C ALA A 199 0.18 16.46 -19.65
N ILE A 200 -0.71 15.68 -20.25
CA ILE A 200 -1.96 16.20 -20.83
C ILE A 200 -2.83 16.82 -19.73
N LEU A 201 -2.96 16.16 -18.59
CA LEU A 201 -3.72 16.67 -17.45
C LEU A 201 -3.06 17.90 -16.84
N TRP A 202 -1.72 17.96 -16.78
CA TRP A 202 -0.94 19.09 -16.31
C TRP A 202 -1.26 20.35 -17.14
N ILE A 203 -1.20 20.26 -18.46
CA ILE A 203 -1.59 21.34 -19.38
C ILE A 203 -3.05 21.74 -19.16
N LYS A 204 -3.95 20.75 -19.10
CA LYS A 204 -5.40 20.99 -18.90
C LYS A 204 -5.72 21.73 -17.59
N LEU A 205 -5.02 21.37 -16.50
CA LEU A 205 -5.22 22.02 -15.21
C LEU A 205 -4.75 23.49 -15.24
N TYR A 206 -3.63 23.79 -15.88
CA TYR A 206 -3.15 25.18 -16.02
C TYR A 206 -4.04 26.00 -16.95
N VAL A 207 -4.46 25.45 -18.07
CA VAL A 207 -5.36 26.15 -19.02
C VAL A 207 -6.69 26.52 -18.36
N LYS A 208 -7.20 25.65 -17.47
CA LYS A 208 -8.45 25.90 -16.74
C LYS A 208 -8.27 26.83 -15.55
N GLY A 209 -7.25 26.58 -14.73
CA GLY A 209 -7.06 27.29 -13.46
C GLY A 209 -6.47 28.68 -13.63
N LYS A 210 -5.62 28.88 -14.65
CA LYS A 210 -4.96 30.16 -14.98
C LYS A 210 -4.21 30.83 -13.81
N THR A 211 -4.01 30.10 -12.71
CA THR A 211 -3.39 30.59 -11.49
C THR A 211 -2.11 29.81 -11.23
N ILE A 212 -0.95 30.47 -11.39
CA ILE A 212 0.36 29.85 -11.18
C ILE A 212 0.71 29.87 -9.70
N VAL A 213 0.66 31.04 -9.05
CA VAL A 213 1.03 31.23 -7.65
C VAL A 213 -0.14 31.86 -6.89
N ASN A 214 -0.52 31.24 -5.80
CA ASN A 214 -1.45 31.83 -4.85
C ASN A 214 -1.05 31.41 -3.42
N ILE A 215 -0.51 32.36 -2.66
CA ILE A 215 0.01 32.12 -1.31
C ILE A 215 -1.07 31.65 -0.35
N LYS A 216 -2.34 32.09 -0.51
CA LYS A 216 -3.47 31.64 0.30
C LYS A 216 -3.68 30.14 0.15
N TYR A 217 -3.67 29.61 -1.09
CA TYR A 217 -3.83 28.19 -1.37
C TYR A 217 -2.63 27.38 -0.88
N TRP A 218 -1.42 27.89 -1.06
CA TRP A 218 -0.19 27.23 -0.61
C TRP A 218 -0.13 27.14 0.91
N THR A 219 -0.38 28.25 1.63
CA THR A 219 -0.40 28.25 3.10
C THR A 219 -1.45 27.31 3.66
N TYR A 220 -2.66 27.33 3.08
CA TYR A 220 -3.73 26.41 3.45
C TYR A 220 -3.30 24.94 3.29
N SER A 221 -2.78 24.60 2.11
CA SER A 221 -2.38 23.23 1.79
C SER A 221 -1.21 22.74 2.64
N LEU A 222 -0.17 23.56 2.81
CA LEU A 222 1.01 23.21 3.62
C LEU A 222 0.65 23.07 5.10
N LYS A 223 -0.19 23.95 5.65
CA LYS A 223 -0.64 23.85 7.03
C LYS A 223 -1.31 22.50 7.35
N LEU A 224 -2.05 21.95 6.39
CA LEU A 224 -2.72 20.66 6.54
C LEU A 224 -1.80 19.47 6.22
N SER A 225 -0.87 19.63 5.27
CA SER A 225 -0.07 18.53 4.74
C SER A 225 1.26 18.32 5.47
N VAL A 226 1.93 19.40 5.93
CA VAL A 226 3.25 19.30 6.61
C VAL A 226 3.23 18.32 7.81
N PRO A 227 2.21 18.36 8.71
CA PRO A 227 2.13 17.36 9.78
C PRO A 227 1.98 15.91 9.28
N LEU A 228 1.40 15.72 8.08
CA LEU A 228 1.20 14.40 7.48
C LEU A 228 2.45 13.87 6.77
N ILE A 229 3.40 14.75 6.39
CA ILE A 229 4.66 14.32 5.74
C ILE A 229 5.43 13.39 6.68
N GLY A 230 5.59 13.77 7.95
CA GLY A 230 6.31 12.94 8.92
C GLY A 230 5.69 11.56 9.09
N TYR A 231 4.36 11.48 9.17
CA TYR A 231 3.64 10.22 9.20
C TYR A 231 3.84 9.39 7.93
N ALA A 232 3.62 10.01 6.77
CA ALA A 232 3.73 9.32 5.48
C ALA A 232 5.17 8.83 5.23
N PHE A 233 6.17 9.63 5.59
CA PHE A 233 7.57 9.27 5.46
C PHE A 233 7.95 8.09 6.35
N ALA A 234 7.57 8.11 7.63
CA ALA A 234 7.79 6.99 8.55
C ALA A 234 7.09 5.71 8.09
N ALA A 235 5.86 5.81 7.60
CA ALA A 235 5.12 4.68 7.05
C ALA A 235 5.79 4.11 5.79
N GLN A 236 6.34 4.97 4.92
CA GLN A 236 7.09 4.51 3.75
C GLN A 236 8.42 3.88 4.14
N ILE A 237 9.18 4.44 5.07
CA ILE A 237 10.38 3.80 5.59
C ILE A 237 10.05 2.38 6.06
N LEU A 238 9.04 2.22 6.92
CA LEU A 238 8.63 0.90 7.42
C LEU A 238 8.23 -0.07 6.30
N SER A 239 7.70 0.45 5.19
CA SER A 239 7.21 -0.38 4.07
C SER A 239 8.28 -0.81 3.08
N VAL A 240 9.35 0.00 2.89
CA VAL A 240 10.28 -0.20 1.77
C VAL A 240 11.76 -0.23 2.14
N SER A 241 12.13 0.12 3.38
CA SER A 241 13.54 0.20 3.81
C SER A 241 14.27 -1.14 3.76
N ASP A 242 13.55 -2.23 3.99
CA ASP A 242 14.08 -3.59 3.87
C ASP A 242 14.71 -3.83 2.49
N ARG A 243 14.02 -3.45 1.40
CA ARG A 243 14.52 -3.62 0.02
C ARG A 243 15.76 -2.76 -0.26
N MET A 244 15.76 -1.53 0.25
CA MET A 244 16.91 -0.62 0.11
C MET A 244 18.13 -1.16 0.85
N MET A 245 17.91 -1.70 2.07
CA MET A 245 18.98 -2.28 2.88
C MET A 245 19.48 -3.59 2.30
N ILE A 246 18.60 -4.48 1.84
CA ILE A 246 18.96 -5.74 1.17
C ILE A 246 19.79 -5.44 -0.09
N SER A 247 19.36 -4.48 -0.92
CA SER A 247 20.14 -4.10 -2.11
C SER A 247 21.58 -3.72 -1.78
N LYS A 248 21.76 -2.93 -0.72
CA LYS A 248 23.07 -2.40 -0.31
C LYS A 248 23.96 -3.43 0.38
N MET A 249 23.37 -4.33 1.15
CA MET A 249 24.09 -5.26 2.02
C MET A 249 24.29 -6.64 1.39
N VAL A 250 23.38 -7.06 0.49
CA VAL A 250 23.38 -8.40 -0.10
C VAL A 250 23.43 -8.33 -1.63
N GLY A 251 22.61 -7.47 -2.25
CA GLY A 251 22.54 -7.28 -3.70
C GLY A 251 21.13 -7.33 -4.26
N ASN A 252 21.00 -7.03 -5.56
CA ASN A 252 19.72 -6.88 -6.22
C ASN A 252 19.00 -8.22 -6.46
N ASP A 253 19.72 -9.34 -6.61
CA ASP A 253 19.11 -10.67 -6.68
C ASP A 253 18.25 -10.96 -5.45
N ALA A 254 18.82 -10.71 -4.26
CA ALA A 254 18.10 -10.87 -3.01
C ALA A 254 16.88 -9.93 -2.91
N VAL A 255 16.98 -8.70 -3.43
CA VAL A 255 15.82 -7.78 -3.50
C VAL A 255 14.73 -8.34 -4.40
N GLY A 256 15.09 -8.90 -5.57
CA GLY A 256 14.16 -9.49 -6.52
C GLY A 256 13.37 -10.64 -5.90
N ILE A 257 14.08 -11.57 -5.25
CA ILE A 257 13.47 -12.71 -4.56
C ILE A 257 12.58 -12.24 -3.41
N TYR A 258 13.12 -11.42 -2.52
CA TYR A 258 12.40 -10.89 -1.36
C TYR A 258 11.13 -10.13 -1.74
N SER A 259 11.24 -9.18 -2.67
CA SER A 259 10.12 -8.33 -3.08
C SER A 259 9.01 -9.10 -3.78
N THR A 260 9.36 -10.08 -4.61
CA THR A 260 8.39 -10.95 -5.27
C THR A 260 7.60 -11.75 -4.25
N LEU A 261 8.26 -12.41 -3.33
CA LEU A 261 7.60 -13.21 -2.29
C LEU A 261 6.83 -12.33 -1.29
N TYR A 262 7.33 -11.13 -0.99
CA TYR A 262 6.60 -10.13 -0.21
C TYR A 262 5.28 -9.75 -0.90
N THR A 263 5.33 -9.48 -2.21
CA THR A 263 4.14 -9.13 -3.00
C THR A 263 3.11 -10.25 -2.96
N VAL A 264 3.54 -11.49 -3.13
CA VAL A 264 2.67 -12.66 -3.05
C VAL A 264 2.07 -12.80 -1.65
N SER A 265 2.86 -12.66 -0.59
CA SER A 265 2.39 -12.75 0.81
C SER A 265 1.40 -11.65 1.17
N SER A 266 1.52 -10.48 0.56
CA SER A 266 0.68 -9.32 0.83
C SER A 266 -0.66 -9.29 0.07
N ILE A 267 -0.95 -10.31 -0.75
CA ILE A 267 -2.21 -10.41 -1.51
C ILE A 267 -3.44 -10.31 -0.59
N SER A 268 -3.37 -10.90 0.59
CA SER A 268 -4.45 -10.85 1.58
C SER A 268 -4.87 -9.42 1.95
N LEU A 269 -3.99 -8.42 1.83
CA LEU A 269 -4.34 -7.01 2.07
C LEU A 269 -5.47 -6.50 1.16
N LEU A 270 -5.64 -7.07 -0.02
CA LEU A 270 -6.78 -6.72 -0.89
C LEU A 270 -8.11 -7.03 -0.21
N VAL A 271 -8.19 -8.20 0.42
CA VAL A 271 -9.38 -8.63 1.17
C VAL A 271 -9.58 -7.72 2.37
N TRP A 272 -8.51 -7.44 3.12
CA TRP A 272 -8.61 -6.54 4.27
C TRP A 272 -9.05 -5.13 3.86
N THR A 273 -8.53 -4.59 2.76
CA THR A 273 -8.92 -3.25 2.29
C THR A 273 -10.42 -3.17 2.01
N ALA A 274 -11.02 -4.21 1.42
CA ALA A 274 -12.46 -4.28 1.18
C ALA A 274 -13.26 -4.38 2.49
N ILE A 275 -12.81 -5.21 3.43
CA ILE A 275 -13.42 -5.36 4.75
C ILE A 275 -13.38 -4.02 5.50
N ASN A 276 -12.21 -3.40 5.60
CA ASN A 276 -11.99 -2.17 6.36
C ASN A 276 -12.79 -0.99 5.79
N SER A 277 -12.86 -0.85 4.47
CA SER A 277 -13.65 0.22 3.82
C SER A 277 -15.15 0.12 4.11
N SER A 278 -15.67 -1.08 4.32
CA SER A 278 -17.06 -1.32 4.73
C SER A 278 -17.26 -1.15 6.24
N PHE A 279 -16.24 -1.49 7.03
CA PHE A 279 -16.30 -1.44 8.50
C PHE A 279 -16.20 -0.01 9.04
N ILE A 280 -15.41 0.87 8.43
CA ILE A 280 -15.19 2.25 8.91
C ILE A 280 -16.50 3.04 9.08
N PRO A 281 -17.41 3.11 8.08
CA PRO A 281 -18.67 3.82 8.24
C PRO A 281 -19.55 3.26 9.38
N TYR A 282 -19.62 1.93 9.48
CA TYR A 282 -20.34 1.27 10.56
C TYR A 282 -19.76 1.62 11.93
N LEU A 283 -18.43 1.57 12.07
CA LEU A 283 -17.73 1.94 13.30
C LEU A 283 -18.09 3.37 13.72
N TYR A 284 -17.96 4.34 12.81
CA TYR A 284 -18.16 5.77 13.12
C TYR A 284 -19.60 6.11 13.46
N GLN A 285 -20.59 5.41 12.89
CA GLN A 285 -22.00 5.61 13.19
C GLN A 285 -22.45 4.98 14.52
N ASN A 286 -21.68 4.00 15.05
CA ASN A 286 -22.12 3.22 16.20
C ASN A 286 -21.17 3.31 17.41
N ILE A 287 -20.03 4.00 17.29
CA ILE A 287 -18.99 4.06 18.35
C ILE A 287 -19.53 4.65 19.67
N GLU A 288 -20.48 5.59 19.60
CA GLU A 288 -21.08 6.23 20.78
C GLU A 288 -22.20 5.39 21.40
N LYS A 289 -22.79 4.47 20.63
CA LYS A 289 -23.85 3.59 21.12
C LYS A 289 -23.27 2.62 22.12
N LYS A 290 -24.01 2.34 23.22
CA LYS A 290 -23.62 1.36 24.26
C LYS A 290 -23.85 -0.09 23.77
N ASP A 291 -23.48 -0.41 22.53
CA ASP A 291 -23.73 -1.70 21.92
C ASP A 291 -22.44 -2.53 21.82
N ASN A 292 -22.50 -3.80 22.26
CA ASN A 292 -21.39 -4.73 22.13
C ASN A 292 -21.19 -5.25 20.69
N ARG A 293 -22.06 -4.87 19.75
CA ARG A 293 -22.01 -5.35 18.35
C ARG A 293 -20.69 -4.98 17.65
N ILE A 294 -20.09 -3.82 17.95
CA ILE A 294 -18.79 -3.45 17.38
C ILE A 294 -17.72 -4.47 17.78
N LYS A 295 -17.73 -4.93 19.06
CA LYS A 295 -16.77 -5.92 19.55
C LYS A 295 -16.91 -7.25 18.84
N GLU A 296 -18.14 -7.72 18.68
CA GLU A 296 -18.43 -9.01 18.02
C GLU A 296 -18.12 -8.94 16.51
N LEU A 297 -18.58 -7.89 15.84
CA LEU A 297 -18.35 -7.72 14.40
C LEU A 297 -16.88 -7.58 14.08
N SER A 298 -16.15 -6.75 14.83
CA SER A 298 -14.71 -6.57 14.63
C SER A 298 -13.94 -7.88 14.79
N LEU A 299 -14.25 -8.69 15.83
CA LEU A 299 -13.64 -10.00 16.04
C LEU A 299 -13.98 -10.99 14.91
N ALA A 300 -15.23 -11.00 14.45
CA ALA A 300 -15.64 -11.87 13.35
C ALA A 300 -14.92 -11.53 12.04
N LEU A 301 -14.82 -10.23 11.70
CA LEU A 301 -14.12 -9.76 10.50
C LEU A 301 -12.63 -10.05 10.56
N MET A 302 -12.00 -9.80 11.71
CA MET A 302 -10.58 -10.10 11.90
C MET A 302 -10.30 -11.60 11.93
N GLY A 303 -11.16 -12.38 12.55
CA GLY A 303 -11.03 -13.84 12.57
C GLY A 303 -11.15 -14.45 11.17
N SER A 304 -12.09 -13.96 10.38
CA SER A 304 -12.22 -14.36 8.97
C SER A 304 -10.96 -14.00 8.16
N TYR A 305 -10.41 -12.81 8.39
CA TYR A 305 -9.19 -12.38 7.72
C TYR A 305 -7.95 -13.16 8.20
N ALA A 306 -7.85 -13.47 9.50
CA ALA A 306 -6.78 -14.31 10.07
C ALA A 306 -6.73 -15.68 9.39
N ILE A 307 -7.89 -16.31 9.20
CA ILE A 307 -7.99 -17.61 8.50
C ILE A 307 -7.45 -17.47 7.07
N ILE A 308 -7.85 -16.44 6.32
CA ILE A 308 -7.36 -16.21 4.96
C ILE A 308 -5.84 -16.01 4.94
N ALA A 309 -5.29 -15.21 5.85
CA ALA A 309 -3.85 -14.96 5.92
C ALA A 309 -3.06 -16.24 6.23
N VAL A 310 -3.51 -17.04 7.17
CA VAL A 310 -2.89 -18.34 7.54
C VAL A 310 -3.01 -19.35 6.40
N MET A 311 -4.16 -19.43 5.73
CA MET A 311 -4.34 -20.33 4.59
C MET A 311 -3.41 -20.01 3.43
N LEU A 312 -3.22 -18.72 3.10
CA LEU A 312 -2.25 -18.30 2.09
C LEU A 312 -0.82 -18.70 2.47
N THR A 313 -0.49 -18.68 3.76
CA THR A 313 0.81 -19.14 4.24
C THR A 313 0.99 -20.65 4.02
N PHE A 314 -0.02 -21.46 4.31
CA PHE A 314 0.06 -22.91 4.08
C PHE A 314 0.07 -23.30 2.60
N LEU A 315 -0.54 -22.48 1.72
CA LEU A 315 -0.50 -22.67 0.27
C LEU A 315 0.73 -22.01 -0.40
N ALA A 316 1.62 -21.40 0.38
CA ALA A 316 2.77 -20.67 -0.16
C ALA A 316 3.64 -21.53 -1.11
N PRO A 317 3.98 -22.82 -0.82
CA PRO A 317 4.75 -23.64 -1.74
C PRO A 317 4.10 -23.79 -3.13
N GLU A 318 2.80 -23.99 -3.16
CA GLU A 318 2.04 -24.14 -4.42
C GLU A 318 1.94 -22.81 -5.16
N ILE A 319 1.65 -21.73 -4.42
CA ILE A 319 1.54 -20.38 -5.00
C ILE A 319 2.87 -19.97 -5.63
N VAL A 320 3.99 -20.19 -4.94
CA VAL A 320 5.32 -19.83 -5.47
C VAL A 320 5.67 -20.66 -6.70
N LYS A 321 5.36 -21.95 -6.72
CA LYS A 321 5.58 -22.81 -7.90
C LYS A 321 4.80 -22.33 -9.14
N ILE A 322 3.62 -21.76 -8.93
CA ILE A 322 2.79 -21.22 -10.03
C ILE A 322 3.33 -19.86 -10.49
N LEU A 323 3.68 -19.00 -9.52
CA LEU A 323 3.97 -17.59 -9.78
C LEU A 323 5.43 -17.28 -10.05
N ALA A 324 6.39 -18.16 -9.67
CA ALA A 324 7.81 -17.87 -9.74
C ALA A 324 8.63 -19.07 -10.23
N THR A 325 9.87 -18.80 -10.65
CA THR A 325 10.84 -19.80 -11.07
C THR A 325 11.50 -20.51 -9.89
N LYS A 326 12.33 -21.54 -10.15
CA LYS A 326 13.00 -22.34 -9.11
C LYS A 326 13.90 -21.53 -8.17
N GLU A 327 14.46 -20.44 -8.66
CA GLU A 327 15.34 -19.53 -7.89
C GLU A 327 14.65 -18.92 -6.66
N TYR A 328 13.31 -18.85 -6.67
CA TYR A 328 12.52 -18.31 -5.55
C TYR A 328 12.16 -19.36 -4.49
N TYR A 329 12.35 -20.68 -4.79
CA TYR A 329 11.82 -21.74 -3.93
C TYR A 329 12.54 -21.83 -2.57
N GLU A 330 13.84 -21.54 -2.53
CA GLU A 330 14.61 -21.57 -1.27
C GLU A 330 14.17 -20.46 -0.30
N ALA A 331 13.70 -19.34 -0.82
CA ALA A 331 13.29 -18.21 -0.01
C ALA A 331 11.82 -18.25 0.45
N ILE A 332 11.10 -19.34 0.23
CA ILE A 332 9.69 -19.48 0.63
C ILE A 332 9.49 -19.27 2.13
N TYR A 333 10.53 -19.50 2.92
CA TYR A 333 10.51 -19.34 4.38
C TYR A 333 10.33 -17.89 4.85
N ILE A 334 10.44 -16.89 3.95
CA ILE A 334 10.11 -15.49 4.28
C ILE A 334 8.59 -15.22 4.25
N MET A 335 7.79 -16.05 3.58
CA MET A 335 6.36 -15.81 3.41
C MET A 335 5.56 -15.86 4.71
N PRO A 336 5.77 -16.82 5.63
CA PRO A 336 5.06 -16.88 6.90
C PRO A 336 5.22 -15.62 7.77
N PRO A 337 6.44 -15.13 8.08
CA PRO A 337 6.59 -13.92 8.87
C PRO A 337 6.02 -12.67 8.15
N ILE A 338 6.11 -12.56 6.82
CA ILE A 338 5.49 -11.47 6.07
C ILE A 338 3.96 -11.54 6.17
N ALA A 339 3.35 -12.71 5.97
CA ALA A 339 1.90 -12.87 6.07
C ALA A 339 1.37 -12.54 7.48
N ALA A 340 2.10 -12.94 8.52
CA ALA A 340 1.80 -12.57 9.91
C ALA A 340 1.92 -11.05 10.13
N GLY A 341 2.95 -10.41 9.57
CA GLY A 341 3.11 -8.96 9.62
C GLY A 341 2.00 -8.22 8.88
N VAL A 342 1.60 -8.71 7.71
CA VAL A 342 0.47 -8.19 6.93
C VAL A 342 -0.84 -8.31 7.71
N PHE A 343 -1.07 -9.41 8.42
CA PHE A 343 -2.20 -9.53 9.33
C PHE A 343 -2.14 -8.48 10.46
N LEU A 344 -1.00 -8.27 11.09
CA LEU A 344 -0.82 -7.25 12.12
C LEU A 344 -1.08 -5.83 11.59
N THR A 345 -0.77 -5.54 10.33
CA THR A 345 -1.14 -4.27 9.68
C THR A 345 -2.66 -4.06 9.70
N SER A 346 -3.46 -5.12 9.56
CA SER A 346 -4.91 -5.01 9.63
C SER A 346 -5.40 -4.70 11.04
N VAL A 347 -4.78 -5.28 12.06
CA VAL A 347 -5.06 -4.97 13.48
C VAL A 347 -4.69 -3.52 13.78
N SER A 348 -3.52 -3.09 13.31
CA SER A 348 -3.04 -1.71 13.40
C SER A 348 -4.04 -0.73 12.78
N ASN A 349 -4.55 -1.02 11.56
CA ASN A 349 -5.54 -0.18 10.89
C ASN A 349 -6.83 -0.02 11.71
N MET A 350 -7.29 -1.04 12.42
CA MET A 350 -8.47 -0.92 13.28
C MET A 350 -8.23 0.09 14.41
N TYR A 351 -7.10 0.03 15.09
CA TYR A 351 -6.77 0.99 16.14
C TYR A 351 -6.51 2.39 15.58
N SER A 352 -5.92 2.49 14.39
CA SER A 352 -5.78 3.77 13.67
C SER A 352 -7.13 4.41 13.38
N ASN A 353 -8.16 3.64 12.98
CA ASN A 353 -9.50 4.17 12.74
C ASN A 353 -10.08 4.85 13.99
N LEU A 354 -9.81 4.33 15.20
CA LEU A 354 -10.22 4.98 16.45
C LEU A 354 -9.47 6.29 16.68
N LEU A 355 -8.16 6.30 16.45
CA LEU A 355 -7.33 7.51 16.58
C LEU A 355 -7.76 8.60 15.59
N ILE A 356 -8.13 8.22 14.37
CA ILE A 356 -8.67 9.13 13.34
C ILE A 356 -10.04 9.68 13.78
N TYR A 357 -10.93 8.82 14.28
CA TYR A 357 -12.23 9.24 14.78
C TYR A 357 -12.10 10.33 15.86
N HIS A 358 -11.21 10.13 16.81
CA HIS A 358 -10.93 11.10 17.88
C HIS A 358 -10.01 12.27 17.44
N LYS A 359 -9.66 12.39 16.14
CA LYS A 359 -8.76 13.42 15.58
C LYS A 359 -7.36 13.46 16.23
N LYS A 360 -6.86 12.31 16.68
CA LYS A 360 -5.57 12.15 17.35
C LYS A 360 -4.53 11.45 16.47
N THR A 361 -4.43 11.89 15.21
CA THR A 361 -3.54 11.30 14.18
C THR A 361 -2.04 11.36 14.53
N ASN A 362 -1.63 12.29 15.41
CA ASN A 362 -0.24 12.36 15.87
C ASN A 362 0.23 11.05 16.54
N TYR A 363 -0.65 10.33 17.22
CA TYR A 363 -0.29 9.06 17.84
C TYR A 363 -0.07 7.94 16.81
N ILE A 364 -0.71 8.03 15.64
CA ILE A 364 -0.44 7.13 14.51
C ILE A 364 0.98 7.41 13.99
N MET A 365 1.35 8.69 13.85
CA MET A 365 2.70 9.09 13.45
C MET A 365 3.76 8.58 14.44
N TYR A 366 3.57 8.80 15.73
CA TYR A 366 4.53 8.32 16.75
C TYR A 366 4.72 6.81 16.69
N SER A 367 3.63 6.05 16.58
CA SER A 367 3.70 4.59 16.44
C SER A 367 4.48 4.16 15.19
N SER A 368 4.24 4.85 14.05
CA SER A 368 4.93 4.55 12.79
C SER A 368 6.41 4.88 12.86
N VAL A 369 6.78 6.00 13.49
CA VAL A 369 8.19 6.39 13.68
C VAL A 369 8.91 5.39 14.57
N ILE A 370 8.32 5.00 15.70
CA ILE A 370 8.91 3.99 16.60
C ILE A 370 9.12 2.67 15.85
N ALA A 371 8.11 2.20 15.14
CA ALA A 371 8.20 0.95 14.38
C ALA A 371 9.24 1.04 13.25
N ALA A 372 9.35 2.17 12.55
CA ALA A 372 10.35 2.38 11.51
C ALA A 372 11.78 2.37 12.06
N ILE A 373 12.02 3.02 13.20
CA ILE A 373 13.33 3.00 13.86
C ILE A 373 13.70 1.58 14.28
N VAL A 374 12.77 0.86 14.92
CA VAL A 374 13.00 -0.54 15.31
C VAL A 374 13.29 -1.41 14.07
N ASN A 375 12.54 -1.23 12.98
CA ASN A 375 12.78 -1.97 11.73
C ASN A 375 14.16 -1.69 11.15
N LEU A 376 14.59 -0.42 11.05
CA LEU A 376 15.90 -0.05 10.53
C LEU A 376 17.05 -0.65 11.36
N ILE A 377 16.97 -0.55 12.68
CA ILE A 377 18.00 -1.09 13.58
C ILE A 377 18.07 -2.60 13.46
N LEU A 378 16.93 -3.29 13.54
CA LEU A 378 16.90 -4.74 13.44
C LEU A 378 17.30 -5.23 12.06
N ASN A 379 16.89 -4.56 10.97
CA ASN A 379 17.33 -4.90 9.61
C ASN A 379 18.85 -4.78 9.49
N TYR A 380 19.45 -3.69 9.99
CA TYR A 380 20.88 -3.50 9.92
C TYR A 380 21.66 -4.63 10.63
N ILE A 381 21.22 -5.01 11.81
CA ILE A 381 21.87 -6.08 12.61
C ILE A 381 21.60 -7.45 11.97
N CYS A 382 20.34 -7.77 11.70
CA CYS A 382 19.96 -9.12 11.33
C CYS A 382 20.26 -9.46 9.86
N ILE A 383 20.20 -8.51 8.93
CA ILE A 383 20.61 -8.77 7.53
C ILE A 383 22.12 -9.05 7.46
N ASN A 384 22.94 -8.31 8.20
CA ASN A 384 24.37 -8.58 8.26
C ASN A 384 24.71 -9.94 8.88
N ALA A 385 23.95 -10.36 9.91
CA ALA A 385 24.25 -11.60 10.63
C ALA A 385 23.64 -12.85 9.95
N PHE A 386 22.46 -12.75 9.36
CA PHE A 386 21.65 -13.88 8.90
C PHE A 386 21.23 -13.80 7.43
N GLY A 387 21.68 -12.76 6.70
CA GLY A 387 21.30 -12.54 5.31
C GLY A 387 19.91 -11.94 5.12
N TYR A 388 19.51 -11.78 3.85
CA TYR A 388 18.30 -11.02 3.47
C TYR A 388 16.98 -11.61 3.98
N MET A 389 16.93 -12.92 4.24
CA MET A 389 15.70 -13.58 4.75
C MET A 389 15.33 -13.06 6.14
N ALA A 390 16.31 -12.60 6.92
CA ALA A 390 16.08 -12.03 8.25
C ALA A 390 15.17 -10.78 8.19
N ALA A 391 15.17 -10.04 7.07
CA ALA A 391 14.33 -8.86 6.89
C ALA A 391 12.84 -9.14 7.03
N ALA A 392 12.40 -10.35 6.71
CA ALA A 392 11.00 -10.74 6.90
C ALA A 392 10.62 -10.85 8.39
N TYR A 393 11.51 -11.35 9.21
CA TYR A 393 11.30 -11.50 10.65
C TYR A 393 11.42 -10.17 11.39
N THR A 394 12.38 -9.33 11.01
CA THR A 394 12.52 -7.97 11.57
C THR A 394 11.32 -7.10 11.20
N THR A 395 10.77 -7.26 10.01
CA THR A 395 9.53 -6.61 9.59
C THR A 395 8.34 -7.08 10.41
N LEU A 396 8.23 -8.38 10.70
CA LEU A 396 7.20 -8.90 11.63
C LEU A 396 7.31 -8.24 13.01
N ILE A 397 8.52 -8.16 13.58
CA ILE A 397 8.76 -7.51 14.88
C ILE A 397 8.35 -6.04 14.83
N ALA A 398 8.71 -5.32 13.76
CA ALA A 398 8.31 -3.93 13.59
C ALA A 398 6.78 -3.74 13.52
N TYR A 399 6.07 -4.65 12.87
CA TYR A 399 4.60 -4.63 12.85
C TYR A 399 3.98 -5.01 14.21
N ILE A 400 4.62 -5.86 15.02
CA ILE A 400 4.21 -6.10 16.40
C ILE A 400 4.33 -4.81 17.22
N VAL A 401 5.44 -4.08 17.08
CA VAL A 401 5.67 -2.80 17.76
C VAL A 401 4.66 -1.74 17.29
N LEU A 402 4.43 -1.63 15.98
CA LEU A 402 3.43 -0.73 15.40
C LEU A 402 2.04 -0.97 15.99
N THR A 403 1.61 -2.23 15.94
CA THR A 403 0.26 -2.63 16.40
C THR A 403 0.11 -2.43 17.90
N GLY A 404 1.12 -2.83 18.69
CA GLY A 404 1.12 -2.67 20.14
C GLY A 404 1.06 -1.21 20.58
N THR A 405 1.88 -0.35 19.98
CA THR A 405 1.90 1.10 20.29
C THR A 405 0.60 1.79 19.86
N GLN A 406 0.04 1.46 18.70
CA GLN A 406 -1.25 2.00 18.27
C GLN A 406 -2.41 1.54 19.17
N ALA A 407 -2.43 0.27 19.57
CA ALA A 407 -3.41 -0.24 20.52
C ALA A 407 -3.33 0.48 21.87
N MET A 408 -2.12 0.68 22.39
CA MET A 408 -1.90 1.42 23.65
C MET A 408 -2.41 2.87 23.56
N PHE A 409 -2.08 3.58 22.49
CA PHE A 409 -2.53 4.95 22.30
C PHE A 409 -4.03 5.03 22.08
N ALA A 410 -4.60 4.15 21.27
CA ALA A 410 -6.04 4.12 21.05
C ALA A 410 -6.82 3.85 22.36
N ARG A 411 -6.37 2.92 23.19
CA ARG A 411 -6.95 2.65 24.52
C ARG A 411 -6.89 3.87 25.43
N LYS A 412 -5.71 4.53 25.51
CA LYS A 412 -5.52 5.73 26.30
C LYS A 412 -6.46 6.86 25.87
N ILE A 413 -6.60 7.08 24.58
CA ILE A 413 -7.47 8.12 24.02
C ILE A 413 -8.94 7.76 24.23
N CYS A 414 -9.37 6.54 23.94
CA CYS A 414 -10.73 6.10 24.20
C CYS A 414 -11.12 6.29 25.66
N PHE A 415 -10.25 5.91 26.60
CA PHE A 415 -10.51 6.10 28.03
C PHE A 415 -10.66 7.58 28.38
N LYS A 416 -9.77 8.45 27.86
CA LYS A 416 -9.81 9.90 28.13
C LYS A 416 -11.07 10.57 27.57
N GLU A 417 -11.50 10.20 26.36
CA GLU A 417 -12.60 10.86 25.64
C GLU A 417 -13.99 10.28 26.01
N THR A 418 -14.06 8.98 26.34
CA THR A 418 -15.35 8.31 26.55
C THR A 418 -15.54 7.65 27.91
N GLY A 419 -14.49 7.61 28.75
CA GLY A 419 -14.48 6.88 30.01
C GLY A 419 -14.49 5.34 29.86
N LYS A 420 -14.54 4.82 28.62
CA LYS A 420 -14.53 3.38 28.33
C LYS A 420 -13.11 2.90 28.09
N LYS A 421 -12.76 1.71 28.61
CA LYS A 421 -11.42 1.12 28.45
C LYS A 421 -11.07 0.86 26.96
N SER A 422 -12.02 0.43 26.16
CA SER A 422 -11.84 0.19 24.73
C SER A 422 -13.17 0.01 24.00
N VAL A 423 -13.18 0.32 22.71
CA VAL A 423 -14.29 0.05 21.78
C VAL A 423 -14.26 -1.41 21.32
N TYR A 424 -13.08 -2.01 21.23
CA TYR A 424 -12.88 -3.40 20.84
C TYR A 424 -12.70 -4.32 22.06
N ASN A 425 -12.77 -5.62 21.84
CA ASN A 425 -12.35 -6.61 22.83
C ASN A 425 -10.84 -6.86 22.70
N ASP A 426 -10.04 -5.97 23.31
CA ASP A 426 -8.58 -5.96 23.14
C ASP A 426 -7.93 -7.29 23.53
N ASN A 427 -8.43 -7.98 24.58
CA ASN A 427 -7.87 -9.27 25.00
C ASN A 427 -8.09 -10.33 23.92
N ALA A 428 -9.29 -10.39 23.34
CA ALA A 428 -9.58 -11.34 22.26
C ALA A 428 -8.80 -11.00 20.99
N VAL A 429 -8.64 -9.71 20.65
CA VAL A 429 -7.81 -9.25 19.53
C VAL A 429 -6.36 -9.65 19.73
N PHE A 430 -5.81 -9.46 20.94
CA PHE A 430 -4.44 -9.82 21.28
C PHE A 430 -4.21 -11.33 21.18
N VAL A 431 -5.10 -12.14 21.79
CA VAL A 431 -5.02 -13.60 21.70
C VAL A 431 -5.10 -14.07 20.25
N MET A 432 -6.02 -13.51 19.47
CA MET A 432 -6.16 -13.83 18.04
C MET A 432 -4.90 -13.44 17.25
N ALA A 433 -4.29 -12.31 17.55
CA ALA A 433 -3.04 -11.90 16.91
C ALA A 433 -1.90 -12.88 17.20
N ILE A 434 -1.73 -13.29 18.45
CA ILE A 434 -0.73 -14.29 18.85
C ILE A 434 -0.99 -15.62 18.14
N LEU A 435 -2.24 -16.12 18.18
CA LEU A 435 -2.59 -17.38 17.53
C LEU A 435 -2.35 -17.33 16.01
N THR A 436 -2.64 -16.22 15.36
CA THR A 436 -2.40 -16.04 13.92
C THR A 436 -0.90 -16.03 13.61
N ILE A 437 -0.07 -15.36 14.41
CA ILE A 437 1.38 -15.36 14.25
C ILE A 437 1.92 -16.79 14.43
N ILE A 438 1.54 -17.47 15.49
CA ILE A 438 1.97 -18.85 15.78
C ILE A 438 1.54 -19.78 14.63
N ALA A 439 0.29 -19.69 14.19
CA ALA A 439 -0.22 -20.51 13.10
C ALA A 439 0.51 -20.24 11.77
N ALA A 440 0.77 -18.97 11.45
CA ALA A 440 1.53 -18.62 10.27
C ALA A 440 2.97 -19.16 10.32
N LEU A 441 3.67 -18.98 11.44
CA LEU A 441 5.04 -19.47 11.63
C LEU A 441 5.09 -21.01 11.70
N PHE A 442 4.06 -21.66 12.21
CA PHE A 442 3.95 -23.12 12.19
C PHE A 442 3.91 -23.67 10.76
N GLY A 443 3.48 -22.87 9.79
CA GLY A 443 3.58 -23.19 8.37
C GLY A 443 5.00 -23.57 7.92
N LEU A 444 6.05 -22.98 8.53
CA LEU A 444 7.46 -23.30 8.25
C LEU A 444 7.75 -24.80 8.46
N VAL A 445 7.24 -25.38 9.55
CA VAL A 445 7.41 -26.79 9.88
C VAL A 445 6.59 -27.67 8.94
N LEU A 446 5.38 -27.19 8.57
CA LEU A 446 4.44 -27.95 7.75
C LEU A 446 4.80 -27.97 6.26
N TYR A 447 5.74 -27.15 5.79
CA TYR A 447 6.15 -27.16 4.38
C TYR A 447 6.67 -28.53 3.92
N ARG A 448 7.18 -29.35 4.85
CA ARG A 448 7.63 -30.73 4.57
C ARG A 448 6.46 -31.72 4.43
N TYR A 449 5.26 -31.39 4.95
CA TYR A 449 4.13 -32.31 5.06
C TYR A 449 2.94 -31.86 4.21
N THR A 450 2.98 -32.12 2.90
CA THR A 450 1.99 -31.63 1.93
C THR A 450 0.56 -32.02 2.25
N TRP A 451 0.32 -33.28 2.59
CA TRP A 451 -1.04 -33.78 2.92
C TRP A 451 -1.64 -33.12 4.15
N LEU A 452 -0.82 -32.91 5.19
CA LEU A 452 -1.28 -32.28 6.41
C LEU A 452 -1.65 -30.81 6.15
N ARG A 453 -0.88 -30.10 5.32
CA ARG A 453 -1.21 -28.73 4.91
C ARG A 453 -2.56 -28.65 4.19
N TYR A 454 -2.82 -29.56 3.26
CA TYR A 454 -4.09 -29.58 2.54
C TYR A 454 -5.29 -29.86 3.45
N ILE A 455 -5.16 -30.76 4.40
CA ILE A 455 -6.20 -31.03 5.41
C ILE A 455 -6.48 -29.76 6.22
N ILE A 456 -5.44 -29.06 6.69
CA ILE A 456 -5.59 -27.82 7.46
C ILE A 456 -6.24 -26.73 6.59
N VAL A 457 -5.83 -26.59 5.33
CA VAL A 457 -6.41 -25.60 4.42
C VAL A 457 -7.89 -25.91 4.16
N CYS A 458 -8.25 -27.16 3.89
CA CYS A 458 -9.65 -27.54 3.67
C CYS A 458 -10.50 -27.30 4.93
N SER A 459 -10.00 -27.67 6.11
CA SER A 459 -10.71 -27.43 7.38
C SER A 459 -10.85 -25.93 7.67
N GLY A 460 -9.81 -25.15 7.40
CA GLY A 460 -9.81 -23.67 7.52
C GLY A 460 -10.82 -23.02 6.58
N MET A 461 -10.94 -23.49 5.32
CA MET A 461 -11.95 -23.01 4.38
C MET A 461 -13.37 -23.27 4.89
N ILE A 462 -13.64 -24.46 5.38
CA ILE A 462 -14.96 -24.81 5.93
C ILE A 462 -15.28 -23.92 7.15
N ALA A 463 -14.32 -23.74 8.06
CA ALA A 463 -14.46 -22.88 9.22
C ALA A 463 -14.69 -21.42 8.82
N GLY A 464 -13.93 -20.90 7.86
CA GLY A 464 -14.05 -19.54 7.34
C GLY A 464 -15.43 -19.28 6.70
N ILE A 465 -15.92 -20.19 5.87
CA ILE A 465 -17.25 -20.12 5.25
C ILE A 465 -18.34 -20.14 6.33
N LYS A 466 -18.22 -20.99 7.34
CA LYS A 466 -19.17 -21.09 8.47
C LYS A 466 -19.22 -19.78 9.26
N ILE A 467 -18.06 -19.18 9.57
CA ILE A 467 -17.98 -17.91 10.29
C ILE A 467 -18.58 -16.79 9.44
N ALA A 468 -18.24 -16.69 8.16
CA ALA A 468 -18.79 -15.70 7.25
C ALA A 468 -20.32 -15.80 7.15
N PHE A 469 -20.84 -17.03 7.01
CA PHE A 469 -22.29 -17.28 6.94
C PHE A 469 -23.01 -16.91 8.25
N MET A 470 -22.45 -17.25 9.40
CA MET A 470 -23.00 -16.87 10.70
C MET A 470 -23.00 -15.35 10.89
N THR A 471 -21.94 -14.67 10.47
CA THR A 471 -21.84 -13.20 10.56
C THR A 471 -22.87 -12.53 9.67
N LEU A 472 -23.02 -12.99 8.41
CA LEU A 472 -24.05 -12.48 7.49
C LEU A 472 -25.47 -12.71 8.00
N LYS A 473 -25.75 -13.89 8.59
CA LYS A 473 -27.06 -14.20 9.18
C LYS A 473 -27.37 -13.29 10.37
N ARG A 474 -26.38 -12.98 11.21
CA ARG A 474 -26.54 -12.04 12.34
C ARG A 474 -26.80 -10.61 11.87
N ILE A 475 -26.13 -10.15 10.80
CA ILE A 475 -26.34 -8.82 10.22
C ILE A 475 -27.75 -8.71 9.59
N LYS A 476 -28.28 -9.79 9.01
CA LYS A 476 -29.57 -9.79 8.32
C LYS A 476 -30.76 -9.89 9.29
N ASN A 477 -30.58 -10.51 10.44
CA ASN A 477 -31.65 -10.73 11.44
C ASN A 477 -31.76 -9.58 12.46
N ASN A 478 -30.97 -8.53 12.29
CA ASN A 478 -30.97 -7.29 13.05
C ASN A 478 -31.09 -6.07 12.15
#